data_ecd09e7a03f699065deace8fbdec82d5
#
_entry.id   ecd09e7a03f699065deace8fbdec82d5
#
_cell.length_a   1.000
_cell.length_b   1.000
_cell.length_c   1.000
_cell.angle_alpha   90.00
_cell.angle_beta   90.00
_cell.angle_gamma   90.00
#
_symmetry.space_group_name_H-M   'P 1'
#
loop_
_entity.id
_entity.type
_entity.pdbx_description
1 polymer ?
#
loop_
_entity_poly.entity_id
_entity_poly.type
_entity_poly.pdbx_seq_one_letter_code
_entity_poly.pdbx_strand_id
1 'polypeptide(L)'
;RSLGAGIRLIPDGDVAGVFWTTEAARSGVDIYFGSGGAPEGVLAAAAIRCAGGQMQARLKPENEQEEQRARAMGRDVHKKLTLDDMAPGHVVFAASGVTHGSMFEGVHFENGAAHVDTLVWDTFTGRRSRVRSSYPQK
;
A
#
# COMPACT_ATOMS: atom_id res chain seq x y z
N ARG A 1 -14.89 -8.13 -17.77
CA ARG A 1 -14.90 -9.47 -18.39
C ARG A 1 -15.15 -9.42 -19.91
N SER A 2 -16.01 -8.51 -20.37
CA SER A 2 -16.26 -8.34 -21.80
C SER A 2 -15.02 -7.97 -22.63
N LEU A 3 -14.00 -7.39 -21.99
CA LEU A 3 -12.71 -7.03 -22.60
C LEU A 3 -11.66 -8.14 -22.44
N GLY A 4 -12.01 -9.33 -21.98
CA GLY A 4 -11.07 -10.42 -21.73
C GLY A 4 -10.24 -10.26 -20.43
N ALA A 5 -10.50 -9.26 -19.61
CA ALA A 5 -9.78 -9.04 -18.35
C ALA A 5 -10.18 -10.09 -17.30
N GLY A 6 -9.18 -10.67 -16.64
CA GLY A 6 -9.34 -11.45 -15.42
C GLY A 6 -9.69 -10.55 -14.24
N ILE A 7 -10.61 -10.98 -13.37
CA ILE A 7 -11.00 -10.21 -12.18
C ILE A 7 -10.73 -11.07 -10.95
N ARG A 8 -9.94 -10.52 -10.03
CA ARG A 8 -9.67 -11.06 -8.70
C ARG A 8 -10.30 -10.14 -7.66
N LEU A 9 -11.32 -10.62 -6.97
CA LEU A 9 -11.95 -9.89 -5.87
C LEU A 9 -11.21 -10.21 -4.56
N ILE A 10 -10.99 -9.19 -3.75
CA ILE A 10 -10.44 -9.31 -2.40
C ILE A 10 -11.41 -8.69 -1.41
N PRO A 11 -11.67 -9.34 -0.26
CA PRO A 11 -12.61 -8.82 0.75
C PRO A 11 -11.99 -7.74 1.63
N ASP A 12 -10.66 -7.70 1.73
CA ASP A 12 -9.90 -6.85 2.64
C ASP A 12 -8.43 -6.77 2.20
N GLY A 13 -7.64 -5.89 2.82
CA GLY A 13 -6.20 -5.77 2.59
C GLY A 13 -5.84 -4.86 1.40
N ASP A 14 -6.43 -3.68 1.32
CA ASP A 14 -6.25 -2.71 0.22
C ASP A 14 -4.78 -2.44 -0.10
N VAL A 15 -3.94 -2.22 0.93
CA VAL A 15 -2.51 -1.97 0.72
C VAL A 15 -1.82 -3.18 0.10
N ALA A 16 -2.17 -4.41 0.51
CA ALA A 16 -1.63 -5.64 -0.09
C ALA A 16 -2.09 -5.82 -1.54
N GLY A 17 -3.36 -5.49 -1.83
CA GLY A 17 -3.90 -5.50 -3.20
C GLY A 17 -3.18 -4.54 -4.13
N VAL A 18 -2.92 -3.32 -3.65
CA VAL A 18 -2.12 -2.33 -4.38
C VAL A 18 -0.68 -2.82 -4.58
N PHE A 19 -0.08 -3.44 -3.56
CA PHE A 19 1.28 -3.95 -3.64
C PHE A 19 1.45 -5.01 -4.75
N TRP A 20 0.45 -5.84 -5.01
CA TRP A 20 0.52 -6.82 -6.12
C TRP A 20 0.78 -6.18 -7.47
N THR A 21 0.29 -4.95 -7.71
CA THR A 21 0.53 -4.23 -8.96
C THR A 21 1.99 -3.81 -9.15
N THR A 22 2.77 -3.73 -8.07
CA THR A 22 4.20 -3.40 -8.12
C THR A 22 5.07 -4.58 -8.57
N GLU A 23 4.51 -5.79 -8.55
CA GLU A 23 5.15 -7.04 -8.96
C GLU A 23 4.26 -7.81 -9.96
N ALA A 24 3.72 -7.12 -10.97
CA ALA A 24 2.73 -7.66 -11.91
C ALA A 24 3.17 -8.97 -12.56
N ALA A 25 4.44 -9.11 -12.92
CA ALA A 25 4.98 -10.35 -13.51
C ALA A 25 4.86 -11.56 -12.56
N ARG A 26 4.86 -11.35 -11.24
CA ARG A 26 4.75 -12.41 -10.23
C ARG A 26 3.31 -12.62 -9.76
N SER A 27 2.59 -11.52 -9.58
CA SER A 27 1.23 -11.53 -9.03
C SER A 27 0.15 -11.80 -10.06
N GLY A 28 0.43 -11.50 -11.35
CA GLY A 28 -0.56 -11.50 -12.43
C GLY A 28 -1.58 -10.36 -12.31
N VAL A 29 -1.30 -9.33 -11.48
CA VAL A 29 -2.19 -8.19 -11.25
C VAL A 29 -1.61 -6.94 -11.88
N ASP A 30 -2.23 -6.44 -12.93
CA ASP A 30 -1.78 -5.26 -13.67
C ASP A 30 -2.37 -3.96 -13.11
N ILE A 31 -3.57 -4.01 -12.53
CA ILE A 31 -4.27 -2.84 -12.04
C ILE A 31 -5.10 -3.19 -10.80
N TYR A 32 -5.19 -2.26 -9.86
CA TYR A 32 -6.02 -2.35 -8.68
C TYR A 32 -7.06 -1.21 -8.66
N PHE A 33 -8.29 -1.57 -8.34
CA PHE A 33 -9.37 -0.63 -8.05
C PHE A 33 -9.95 -0.95 -6.68
N GLY A 34 -10.00 0.03 -5.80
CA GLY A 34 -10.54 -0.13 -4.46
C GLY A 34 -11.04 1.18 -3.86
N SER A 35 -11.73 1.06 -2.75
CA SER A 35 -12.16 2.17 -1.90
C SER A 35 -11.82 1.80 -0.47
N GLY A 36 -11.14 2.68 0.23
CA GLY A 36 -10.68 2.46 1.61
C GLY A 36 -10.46 3.79 2.33
N GLY A 37 -9.92 3.75 3.53
CA GLY A 37 -9.63 4.94 4.31
C GLY A 37 -8.56 5.82 3.67
N ALA A 38 -8.61 7.11 3.95
CA ALA A 38 -7.61 8.05 3.44
C ALA A 38 -6.17 7.73 3.91
N PRO A 39 -5.93 7.30 5.17
CA PRO A 39 -4.60 6.86 5.61
C PRO A 39 -4.06 5.69 4.80
N GLU A 40 -4.88 4.67 4.53
CA GLU A 40 -4.52 3.51 3.72
C GLU A 40 -4.20 3.93 2.28
N GLY A 41 -4.95 4.90 1.74
CA GLY A 41 -4.67 5.49 0.42
C GLY A 41 -3.31 6.17 0.34
N VAL A 42 -2.89 6.88 1.39
CA VAL A 42 -1.55 7.51 1.48
C VAL A 42 -0.45 6.45 1.61
N LEU A 43 -0.66 5.40 2.41
CA LEU A 43 0.29 4.29 2.52
C LEU A 43 0.46 3.56 1.18
N ALA A 44 -0.64 3.31 0.48
CA ALA A 44 -0.63 2.73 -0.86
C ALA A 44 0.13 3.63 -1.86
N ALA A 45 -0.12 4.95 -1.84
CA ALA A 45 0.58 5.90 -2.67
C ALA A 45 2.09 5.92 -2.38
N ALA A 46 2.49 5.84 -1.12
CA ALA A 46 3.89 5.76 -0.72
C ALA A 46 4.58 4.50 -1.28
N ALA A 47 3.92 3.35 -1.18
CA ALA A 47 4.43 2.10 -1.75
C ALA A 47 4.56 2.17 -3.28
N ILE A 48 3.52 2.66 -3.97
CA ILE A 48 3.51 2.82 -5.43
C ILE A 48 4.59 3.80 -5.88
N ARG A 49 4.79 4.92 -5.15
CA ARG A 49 5.86 5.87 -5.45
C ARG A 49 7.24 5.22 -5.36
N CYS A 50 7.49 4.47 -4.31
CA CYS A 50 8.74 3.72 -4.17
C CYS A 50 8.91 2.65 -5.25
N ALA A 51 7.81 2.12 -5.78
CA ALA A 51 7.80 1.14 -6.85
C ALA A 51 7.94 1.76 -8.26
N GLY A 52 7.87 3.09 -8.40
CA GLY A 52 7.88 3.76 -9.70
C GLY A 52 6.59 3.54 -10.51
N GLY A 53 5.50 3.17 -9.84
CA GLY A 53 4.19 2.97 -10.45
C GLY A 53 3.38 4.27 -10.56
N GLN A 54 2.11 4.13 -10.90
CA GLN A 54 1.15 5.23 -11.00
C GLN A 54 -0.09 4.96 -10.16
N MET A 55 -0.61 6.00 -9.54
CA MET A 55 -1.84 5.93 -8.75
C MET A 55 -2.64 7.22 -8.89
N GLN A 56 -3.95 7.07 -8.92
CA GLN A 56 -4.91 8.17 -8.86
C GLN A 56 -5.98 7.84 -7.84
N ALA A 57 -6.44 8.83 -7.10
CA ALA A 57 -7.50 8.68 -6.13
C ALA A 57 -8.45 9.89 -6.16
N ARG A 58 -9.61 9.73 -5.51
CA ARG A 58 -10.54 10.83 -5.18
C ARG A 58 -11.03 10.63 -3.76
N LEU A 59 -11.21 11.73 -3.05
CA LEU A 59 -11.95 11.70 -1.79
C LEU A 59 -13.41 11.34 -2.09
N LYS A 60 -13.97 10.46 -1.26
CA LYS A 60 -15.37 10.03 -1.35
C LYS A 60 -15.99 10.14 0.04
N PRO A 61 -16.36 11.37 0.47
CA PRO A 61 -17.05 11.54 1.74
C PRO A 61 -18.38 10.79 1.72
N GLU A 62 -18.72 10.14 2.81
CA GLU A 62 -19.95 9.36 2.95
C GLU A 62 -21.15 10.23 3.32
N ASN A 63 -20.87 11.43 3.86
CA ASN A 63 -21.89 12.37 4.32
C ASN A 63 -21.38 13.81 4.24
N GLU A 64 -22.31 14.75 4.39
CA GLU A 64 -22.04 16.19 4.32
C GLU A 64 -21.04 16.68 5.39
N GLN A 65 -21.05 16.06 6.57
CA GLN A 65 -20.12 16.42 7.66
C GLN A 65 -18.68 16.08 7.30
N GLU A 66 -18.43 14.95 6.66
CA GLU A 66 -17.11 14.57 6.17
C GLU A 66 -16.65 15.48 5.04
N GLU A 67 -17.56 15.85 4.14
CA GLU A 67 -17.26 16.80 3.08
C GLU A 67 -16.88 18.17 3.63
N GLN A 68 -17.64 18.69 4.59
CA GLN A 68 -17.33 19.95 5.27
C GLN A 68 -15.98 19.89 5.98
N ARG A 69 -15.66 18.78 6.64
CA ARG A 69 -14.36 18.56 7.30
C ARG A 69 -13.22 18.57 6.28
N ALA A 70 -13.37 17.89 5.15
CA ALA A 70 -12.36 17.89 4.09
C ALA A 70 -12.14 19.29 3.53
N ARG A 71 -13.21 20.05 3.29
CA ARG A 71 -13.17 21.44 2.83
C ARG A 71 -12.50 22.36 3.86
N ALA A 72 -12.81 22.19 5.15
CA ALA A 72 -12.18 22.96 6.24
C ALA A 72 -10.66 22.70 6.32
N MET A 73 -10.20 21.53 5.93
CA MET A 73 -8.78 21.19 5.77
C MET A 73 -8.18 21.65 4.43
N GLY A 74 -8.89 22.48 3.65
CA GLY A 74 -8.43 22.99 2.36
C GLY A 74 -8.40 21.92 1.25
N ARG A 75 -9.17 20.83 1.38
CA ARG A 75 -9.21 19.76 0.38
C ARG A 75 -10.42 19.90 -0.53
N ASP A 76 -10.17 19.86 -1.84
CA ASP A 76 -11.23 19.75 -2.86
C ASP A 76 -11.58 18.27 -3.03
N VAL A 77 -12.80 17.90 -2.63
CA VAL A 77 -13.31 16.51 -2.71
C VAL A 77 -13.51 16.03 -4.15
N HIS A 78 -13.61 16.95 -5.10
CA HIS A 78 -13.77 16.61 -6.53
C HIS A 78 -12.42 16.47 -7.25
N LYS A 79 -11.33 16.91 -6.62
CA LYS A 79 -10.00 16.81 -7.21
C LYS A 79 -9.59 15.36 -7.41
N LYS A 80 -9.09 15.06 -8.61
CA LYS A 80 -8.36 13.83 -8.87
C LYS A 80 -6.94 13.98 -8.28
N LEU A 81 -6.65 13.21 -7.24
CA LEU A 81 -5.37 13.19 -6.55
C LEU A 81 -4.39 12.31 -7.33
N THR A 82 -3.16 12.76 -7.41
CA THR A 82 -2.01 12.04 -7.98
C THR A 82 -1.07 11.55 -6.89
N LEU A 83 -0.02 10.81 -7.24
CA LEU A 83 1.04 10.44 -6.30
C LEU A 83 1.67 11.66 -5.62
N ASP A 84 1.86 12.75 -6.37
CA ASP A 84 2.44 13.98 -5.82
C ASP A 84 1.51 14.70 -4.83
N ASP A 85 0.21 14.55 -5.00
CA ASP A 85 -0.77 15.07 -4.03
C ASP A 85 -0.81 14.24 -2.74
N MET A 86 -0.61 12.93 -2.82
CA MET A 86 -0.78 11.98 -1.71
C MET A 86 0.51 11.66 -0.96
N ALA A 87 1.62 11.53 -1.67
CA ALA A 87 2.93 11.17 -1.12
C ALA A 87 4.04 12.00 -1.79
N PRO A 88 4.10 13.34 -1.58
CA PRO A 88 5.06 14.23 -2.23
C PRO A 88 6.49 14.00 -1.75
N GLY A 89 7.47 14.41 -2.57
CA GLY A 89 8.89 14.43 -2.22
C GLY A 89 9.52 13.04 -2.11
N HIS A 90 10.54 12.94 -1.27
CA HIS A 90 11.21 11.68 -0.96
C HIS A 90 10.41 10.88 0.06
N VAL A 91 10.30 9.59 -0.19
CA VAL A 91 9.49 8.68 0.62
C VAL A 91 10.32 7.46 1.00
N VAL A 92 10.24 7.07 2.26
CA VAL A 92 10.65 5.76 2.74
C VAL A 92 9.38 4.99 3.09
N PHE A 93 9.17 3.85 2.44
CA PHE A 93 8.10 2.91 2.75
C PHE A 93 8.68 1.71 3.47
N ALA A 94 8.19 1.42 4.66
CA ALA A 94 8.56 0.25 5.44
C ALA A 94 7.31 -0.53 5.86
N ALA A 95 7.35 -1.84 5.70
CA ALA A 95 6.25 -2.73 6.09
C ALA A 95 6.79 -4.07 6.59
N SER A 96 6.24 -4.55 7.69
CA SER A 96 6.58 -5.85 8.28
C SER A 96 5.38 -6.78 8.30
N GLY A 97 5.59 -8.06 8.04
CA GLY A 97 4.57 -9.09 8.14
C GLY A 97 4.27 -9.43 9.60
N VAL A 98 3.02 -9.24 10.04
CA VAL A 98 2.54 -9.70 11.35
C VAL A 98 1.89 -11.07 11.20
N THR A 99 0.97 -11.22 10.27
CA THR A 99 0.34 -12.48 9.91
C THR A 99 0.88 -12.98 8.58
N HIS A 100 0.81 -14.29 8.34
CA HIS A 100 1.16 -14.86 7.04
C HIS A 100 0.19 -14.35 5.96
N GLY A 101 0.74 -13.89 4.85
CA GLY A 101 -0.03 -13.35 3.74
C GLY A 101 0.74 -13.37 2.42
N SER A 102 0.14 -12.79 1.40
CA SER A 102 0.72 -12.79 0.04
C SER A 102 1.97 -11.92 -0.12
N MET A 103 2.17 -10.94 0.77
CA MET A 103 3.34 -10.05 0.74
C MET A 103 4.48 -10.56 1.59
N PHE A 104 4.17 -11.07 2.78
CA PHE A 104 5.13 -11.43 3.82
C PHE A 104 4.85 -12.79 4.42
N GLU A 105 5.91 -13.43 4.88
CA GLU A 105 5.78 -14.39 5.95
C GLU A 105 5.42 -13.63 7.23
N GLY A 106 4.40 -14.10 7.95
CA GLY A 106 4.06 -13.54 9.26
C GLY A 106 5.16 -13.79 10.27
N VAL A 107 5.05 -13.16 11.43
CA VAL A 107 5.92 -13.47 12.56
C VAL A 107 5.76 -14.95 12.90
N HIS A 108 6.86 -15.68 12.95
CA HIS A 108 6.88 -17.08 13.38
C HIS A 108 7.97 -17.30 14.41
N PHE A 109 7.77 -18.30 15.24
CA PHE A 109 8.68 -18.65 16.33
C PHE A 109 9.34 -19.98 16.03
N GLU A 110 10.66 -19.97 15.94
CA GLU A 110 11.45 -21.14 15.67
C GLU A 110 12.79 -21.07 16.42
N ASN A 111 13.26 -22.20 16.97
CA ASN A 111 14.55 -22.33 17.69
C ASN A 111 14.75 -21.26 18.78
N GLY A 112 13.70 -20.90 19.53
CA GLY A 112 13.74 -19.91 20.62
C GLY A 112 13.90 -18.46 20.14
N ALA A 113 13.58 -18.17 18.88
CA ALA A 113 13.60 -16.82 18.33
C ALA A 113 12.29 -16.47 17.59
N ALA A 114 11.95 -15.19 17.58
CA ALA A 114 10.93 -14.63 16.71
C ALA A 114 11.55 -14.17 15.39
N HIS A 115 11.00 -14.61 14.28
CA HIS A 115 11.45 -14.24 12.95
C HIS A 115 10.47 -13.26 12.31
N VAL A 116 10.99 -12.19 11.72
CA VAL A 116 10.20 -11.10 11.10
C VAL A 116 10.73 -10.81 9.71
N ASP A 117 9.82 -10.65 8.78
CA ASP A 117 10.10 -10.28 7.39
C ASP A 117 9.62 -8.84 7.13
N THR A 118 10.52 -7.98 6.65
CA THR A 118 10.30 -6.54 6.48
C THR A 118 10.77 -6.07 5.12
N LEU A 119 9.96 -5.26 4.44
CA LEU A 119 10.38 -4.48 3.27
C LEU A 119 10.75 -3.06 3.70
N VAL A 120 11.81 -2.52 3.10
CA VAL A 120 12.17 -1.11 3.20
C VAL A 120 12.53 -0.60 1.82
N TRP A 121 11.76 0.34 1.31
CA TRP A 121 11.96 0.98 0.03
C TRP A 121 12.17 2.48 0.19
N ASP A 122 13.10 3.04 -0.55
CA ASP A 122 13.52 4.43 -0.43
C ASP A 122 13.65 5.07 -1.81
N THR A 123 12.89 6.12 -2.06
CA THR A 123 12.91 6.85 -3.34
C THR A 123 14.14 7.71 -3.52
N PHE A 124 14.82 8.12 -2.43
CA PHE A 124 16.02 8.95 -2.51
C PHE A 124 17.21 8.17 -3.06
N THR A 125 17.40 6.97 -2.54
CA THR A 125 18.50 6.08 -2.97
C THR A 125 18.10 5.11 -4.08
N GLY A 126 16.80 4.99 -4.39
CA GLY A 126 16.24 3.97 -5.26
C GLY A 126 16.33 2.55 -4.70
N ARG A 127 16.70 2.42 -3.42
CA ARG A 127 16.97 1.13 -2.79
C ARG A 127 15.68 0.43 -2.42
N ARG A 128 15.61 -0.86 -2.73
CA ARG A 128 14.55 -1.78 -2.31
C ARG A 128 15.20 -2.93 -1.57
N SER A 129 14.92 -3.03 -0.28
CA SER A 129 15.49 -4.07 0.59
C SER A 129 14.40 -4.94 1.17
N ARG A 130 14.66 -6.22 1.28
CA ARG A 130 13.90 -7.16 2.10
C ARG A 130 14.81 -7.65 3.22
N VAL A 131 14.39 -7.43 4.45
CA VAL A 131 15.18 -7.72 5.65
C VAL A 131 14.47 -8.81 6.44
N ARG A 132 15.17 -9.91 6.70
CA ARG A 132 14.73 -10.94 7.63
C ARG A 132 15.52 -10.79 8.92
N SER A 133 14.80 -10.59 10.01
CA SER A 133 15.39 -10.40 11.34
C SER A 133 14.97 -11.52 12.26
N SER A 134 15.90 -11.90 13.16
CA SER A 134 15.66 -12.90 14.19
C SER A 134 15.92 -12.27 15.56
N TYR A 135 14.95 -12.40 16.45
CA TYR A 135 14.99 -11.85 17.81
C TYR A 135 14.92 -13.00 18.82
N PRO A 136 15.98 -13.27 19.59
CA PRO A 136 15.95 -14.29 20.64
C PRO A 136 14.83 -14.02 21.64
N GLN A 137 14.06 -15.03 21.98
CA GLN A 137 13.11 -14.95 23.09
C GLN A 137 13.89 -15.00 24.43
N LYS A 138 13.53 -14.11 25.33
CA LYS A 138 14.09 -14.11 26.70
C LYS A 138 13.35 -15.11 27.57
#